data_26ef12a3fcd3401033db02e313e75df9
#
_entry.id   26ef12a3fcd3401033db02e313e75df9
#
_cell.length_a   1.000
_cell.length_b   1.000
_cell.length_c   1.000
_cell.angle_alpha   90.00
_cell.angle_beta   90.00
_cell.angle_gamma   90.00
#
_symmetry.space_group_name_H-M   'P 1'
#
loop_
_entity.id
_entity.type
_entity.pdbx_description
1 polymer ?
#
loop_
_entity_poly.entity_id
_entity_poly.type
_entity_poly.pdbx_seq_one_letter_code
_entity_poly.pdbx_strand_id
1 'polypeptide(L)'
;MAASKTYAEQQNIKYAQKINELLKIFPEFCREYFNSLEYSKQPRTRLAYARDLKTFFEFLIAEFPQYSNYQISDFTLHDIESVTGQDISDYLRYMKVYDKDGTTVTNDERAAKRKLCSLRRFYGYYYRYELISNNPSMKVDMPKIHDKAITRLDV
;
A
#
# COMPACT_ATOMS: atom_id res chain seq x y z
N MET A 1 -16.60 12.51 35.33
CA MET A 1 -15.40 11.72 35.07
C MET A 1 -15.53 10.99 33.76
N ALA A 2 -14.49 11.07 32.92
CA ALA A 2 -14.45 10.31 31.68
C ALA A 2 -14.27 8.82 32.00
N ALA A 3 -15.01 7.97 31.32
CA ALA A 3 -14.80 6.52 31.44
C ALA A 3 -13.45 6.12 30.91
N SER A 4 -12.84 5.08 31.49
CA SER A 4 -11.60 4.52 30.98
C SER A 4 -11.81 3.92 29.59
N LYS A 5 -10.87 4.13 28.68
CA LYS A 5 -10.92 3.55 27.35
C LYS A 5 -10.57 2.07 27.41
N THR A 6 -11.23 1.27 26.57
CA THR A 6 -10.89 -0.14 26.43
C THR A 6 -9.54 -0.28 25.73
N TYR A 7 -8.96 -1.47 25.80
CA TYR A 7 -7.72 -1.78 25.07
C TYR A 7 -7.89 -1.56 23.57
N ALA A 8 -9.02 -2.01 23.01
CA ALA A 8 -9.29 -1.83 21.58
C ALA A 8 -9.37 -0.35 21.19
N GLU A 9 -10.03 0.47 22.00
CA GLU A 9 -10.11 1.91 21.77
C GLU A 9 -8.73 2.57 21.82
N GLN A 10 -7.90 2.17 22.79
CA GLN A 10 -6.53 2.67 22.89
C GLN A 10 -5.69 2.30 21.67
N GLN A 11 -5.82 1.06 21.18
CA GLN A 11 -5.11 0.62 19.98
C GLN A 11 -5.57 1.40 18.75
N ASN A 12 -6.87 1.63 18.62
CA ASN A 12 -7.42 2.39 17.48
C ASN A 12 -6.90 3.84 17.46
N ILE A 13 -6.76 4.45 18.64
CA ILE A 13 -6.17 5.80 18.75
C ILE A 13 -4.72 5.78 18.28
N LYS A 14 -3.94 4.78 18.68
CA LYS A 14 -2.54 4.64 18.24
C LYS A 14 -2.44 4.46 16.74
N TYR A 15 -3.30 3.64 16.15
CA TYR A 15 -3.33 3.44 14.70
C TYR A 15 -3.67 4.73 13.96
N ALA A 16 -4.66 5.47 14.45
CA ALA A 16 -5.04 6.75 13.86
C ALA A 16 -3.89 7.77 13.93
N GLN A 17 -3.17 7.82 15.04
CA GLN A 17 -2.01 8.69 15.19
C GLN A 17 -0.91 8.33 14.20
N LYS A 18 -0.62 7.04 14.01
CA LYS A 18 0.39 6.58 13.06
C LYS A 18 -0.01 6.89 11.62
N ILE A 19 -1.29 6.75 11.29
CA ILE A 19 -1.81 7.12 9.97
C ILE A 19 -1.60 8.61 9.73
N ASN A 20 -1.93 9.45 10.71
CA ASN A 20 -1.76 10.90 10.59
C ASN A 20 -0.29 11.28 10.37
N GLU A 21 0.64 10.59 11.03
CA GLU A 21 2.07 10.81 10.80
C GLU A 21 2.48 10.45 9.37
N LEU A 22 1.97 9.32 8.86
CA LEU A 22 2.25 8.91 7.48
C LEU A 22 1.64 9.88 6.46
N LEU A 23 0.44 10.39 6.73
CA LEU A 23 -0.21 11.33 5.81
C LEU A 23 0.58 12.62 5.63
N LYS A 24 1.41 13.00 6.59
CA LYS A 24 2.25 14.19 6.47
C LYS A 24 3.32 14.06 5.39
N ILE A 25 3.74 12.85 5.10
CA ILE A 25 4.78 12.60 4.09
C ILE A 25 4.21 12.26 2.71
N PHE A 26 2.93 11.97 2.62
CA PHE A 26 2.28 11.60 1.37
C PHE A 26 1.93 12.83 0.52
N PRO A 27 1.79 12.65 -0.81
CA PRO A 27 1.26 13.70 -1.66
C PRO A 27 -0.10 14.17 -1.17
N GLU A 28 -0.40 15.44 -1.39
CA GLU A 28 -1.65 16.02 -0.89
C GLU A 28 -2.88 15.32 -1.48
N PHE A 29 -2.80 14.83 -2.72
CA PHE A 29 -3.94 14.14 -3.34
C PHE A 29 -4.32 12.84 -2.62
N CYS A 30 -3.44 12.29 -1.78
CA CYS A 30 -3.73 11.07 -1.03
C CYS A 30 -4.70 11.28 0.13
N ARG A 31 -4.88 12.52 0.58
CA ARG A 31 -5.70 12.80 1.76
C ARG A 31 -7.14 12.34 1.58
N GLU A 32 -7.77 12.69 0.47
CA GLU A 32 -9.16 12.33 0.22
C GLU A 32 -9.35 10.82 0.11
N TYR A 33 -8.39 10.13 -0.47
CA TYR A 33 -8.42 8.68 -0.52
C TYR A 33 -8.45 8.07 0.89
N PHE A 34 -7.55 8.51 1.78
CA PHE A 34 -7.51 7.98 3.14
C PHE A 34 -8.73 8.37 3.96
N ASN A 35 -9.27 9.56 3.74
CA ASN A 35 -10.53 9.96 4.34
C ASN A 35 -11.66 9.01 3.92
N SER A 36 -11.69 8.59 2.66
CA SER A 36 -12.72 7.67 2.15
C SER A 36 -12.63 6.29 2.82
N LEU A 37 -11.45 5.87 3.23
CA LEU A 37 -11.28 4.57 3.88
C LEU A 37 -11.84 4.54 5.30
N GLU A 38 -12.04 5.69 5.94
CA GLU A 38 -12.55 5.74 7.32
C GLU A 38 -13.92 5.07 7.45
N TYR A 39 -14.72 5.10 6.40
CA TYR A 39 -16.08 4.55 6.43
C TYR A 39 -16.12 3.05 6.16
N SER A 40 -15.09 2.48 5.54
CA SER A 40 -15.13 1.10 5.07
C SER A 40 -14.07 0.19 5.68
N LYS A 41 -13.09 0.75 6.36
CA LYS A 41 -11.95 -0.02 6.87
C LYS A 41 -11.65 0.32 8.32
N GLN A 42 -11.28 -0.71 9.08
CA GLN A 42 -10.81 -0.54 10.44
C GLN A 42 -9.48 0.22 10.48
N PRO A 43 -9.18 0.94 11.57
CA PRO A 43 -7.92 1.70 11.67
C PRO A 43 -6.67 0.86 11.42
N ARG A 44 -6.65 -0.38 11.90
CA ARG A 44 -5.52 -1.29 11.67
C ARG A 44 -5.31 -1.56 10.18
N THR A 45 -6.39 -1.81 9.43
CA THR A 45 -6.32 -2.04 7.99
C THR A 45 -5.89 -0.79 7.25
N ARG A 46 -6.42 0.38 7.64
CA ARG A 46 -6.02 1.65 7.04
C ARG A 46 -4.53 1.92 7.24
N LEU A 47 -4.00 1.61 8.41
CA LEU A 47 -2.56 1.75 8.68
C LEU A 47 -1.75 0.81 7.80
N ALA A 48 -2.19 -0.43 7.63
CA ALA A 48 -1.50 -1.38 6.75
C ALA A 48 -1.49 -0.87 5.30
N TYR A 49 -2.59 -0.31 4.83
CA TYR A 49 -2.68 0.27 3.48
C TYR A 49 -1.76 1.49 3.35
N ALA A 50 -1.68 2.34 4.37
CA ALA A 50 -0.79 3.49 4.36
C ALA A 50 0.67 3.05 4.29
N ARG A 51 1.06 2.04 5.05
CA ARG A 51 2.41 1.49 5.02
C ARG A 51 2.74 0.87 3.67
N ASP A 52 1.80 0.13 3.09
CA ASP A 52 1.98 -0.46 1.76
C ASP A 52 2.16 0.63 0.70
N LEU A 53 1.39 1.70 0.79
CA LEU A 53 1.52 2.81 -0.15
C LEU A 53 2.88 3.52 0.02
N LYS A 54 3.36 3.67 1.24
CA LYS A 54 4.68 4.23 1.48
C LYS A 54 5.76 3.39 0.80
N THR A 55 5.71 2.06 0.96
CA THR A 55 6.69 1.18 0.31
C THR A 55 6.60 1.24 -1.20
N PHE A 56 5.41 1.42 -1.75
CA PHE A 56 5.24 1.59 -3.19
C PHE A 56 5.92 2.86 -3.70
N PHE A 57 5.71 3.99 -3.03
CA PHE A 57 6.40 5.22 -3.41
C PHE A 57 7.91 5.10 -3.26
N GLU A 58 8.37 4.45 -2.19
CA GLU A 58 9.80 4.21 -1.99
C GLU A 58 10.39 3.35 -3.11
N PHE A 59 9.65 2.35 -3.58
CA PHE A 59 10.05 1.53 -4.72
C PHE A 59 10.20 2.39 -5.99
N LEU A 60 9.24 3.25 -6.27
CA LEU A 60 9.30 4.12 -7.44
C LEU A 60 10.53 5.05 -7.38
N ILE A 61 10.83 5.59 -6.22
CA ILE A 61 12.00 6.46 -6.03
C ILE A 61 13.29 5.67 -6.23
N ALA A 62 13.36 4.44 -5.71
CA ALA A 62 14.57 3.62 -5.76
C ALA A 62 14.86 3.09 -7.17
N GLU A 63 13.82 2.73 -7.92
CA GLU A 63 13.98 1.97 -9.16
C GLU A 63 13.81 2.80 -10.43
N PHE A 64 13.21 4.00 -10.34
CA PHE A 64 12.91 4.80 -11.53
C PHE A 64 13.79 6.05 -11.52
N PRO A 65 14.68 6.20 -12.54
CA PRO A 65 15.59 7.35 -12.58
C PRO A 65 14.88 8.71 -12.53
N GLN A 66 13.70 8.83 -13.14
CA GLN A 66 12.95 10.08 -13.17
C GLN A 66 12.46 10.51 -11.80
N TYR A 67 12.37 9.59 -10.84
CA TYR A 67 11.92 9.87 -9.48
C TYR A 67 13.05 9.85 -8.45
N SER A 68 14.30 9.69 -8.89
CA SER A 68 15.44 9.49 -7.97
C SER A 68 15.65 10.64 -6.99
N ASN A 69 15.22 11.84 -7.33
CA ASN A 69 15.33 13.02 -6.46
C ASN A 69 14.02 13.40 -5.79
N TYR A 70 12.98 12.56 -5.94
CA TYR A 70 11.68 12.83 -5.35
C TYR A 70 11.68 12.52 -3.85
N GLN A 71 10.96 13.33 -3.10
CA GLN A 71 10.38 12.91 -1.84
C GLN A 71 9.00 12.32 -2.14
N ILE A 72 8.46 11.53 -1.22
CA ILE A 72 7.14 10.92 -1.43
C ILE A 72 6.08 11.98 -1.73
N SER A 73 6.15 13.13 -1.05
CA SER A 73 5.19 14.22 -1.25
C SER A 73 5.25 14.87 -2.62
N ASP A 74 6.29 14.59 -3.42
CA ASP A 74 6.45 15.19 -4.75
C ASP A 74 5.64 14.48 -5.83
N PHE A 75 5.15 13.27 -5.59
CA PHE A 75 4.39 12.53 -6.58
C PHE A 75 3.09 13.23 -6.93
N THR A 76 2.71 13.14 -8.20
CA THR A 76 1.48 13.71 -8.74
C THR A 76 0.56 12.60 -9.24
N LEU A 77 -0.69 12.94 -9.50
CA LEU A 77 -1.64 12.01 -10.13
C LEU A 77 -1.13 11.55 -11.49
N HIS A 78 -0.49 12.45 -12.26
CA HIS A 78 0.10 12.08 -13.55
C HIS A 78 1.20 11.03 -13.36
N ASP A 79 2.03 11.16 -12.34
CA ASP A 79 3.09 10.20 -12.06
C ASP A 79 2.51 8.81 -11.78
N ILE A 80 1.52 8.71 -10.90
CA ILE A 80 0.95 7.41 -10.57
C ILE A 80 0.20 6.79 -11.76
N GLU A 81 -0.43 7.61 -12.59
CA GLU A 81 -1.10 7.14 -13.79
C GLU A 81 -0.11 6.58 -14.80
N SER A 82 1.11 7.11 -14.83
CA SER A 82 2.16 6.69 -15.75
C SER A 82 2.77 5.33 -15.40
N VAL A 83 2.54 4.83 -14.20
CA VAL A 83 2.97 3.50 -13.79
C VAL A 83 2.24 2.45 -14.63
N THR A 84 2.94 1.43 -15.08
CA THR A 84 2.35 0.37 -15.91
C THR A 84 2.01 -0.86 -15.08
N GLY A 85 1.22 -1.77 -15.65
CA GLY A 85 0.97 -3.06 -15.03
C GLY A 85 2.26 -3.85 -14.80
N GLN A 86 3.20 -3.76 -15.76
CA GLN A 86 4.50 -4.41 -15.61
C GLN A 86 5.29 -3.83 -14.43
N ASP A 87 5.24 -2.51 -14.24
CA ASP A 87 5.90 -1.86 -13.11
C ASP A 87 5.35 -2.37 -11.78
N ILE A 88 4.03 -2.58 -11.69
CA ILE A 88 3.41 -3.12 -10.49
C ILE A 88 3.83 -4.57 -10.27
N SER A 89 3.90 -5.38 -11.33
CA SER A 89 4.42 -6.75 -11.23
C SER A 89 5.85 -6.76 -10.72
N ASP A 90 6.67 -5.85 -11.22
CA ASP A 90 8.06 -5.69 -10.76
C ASP A 90 8.12 -5.26 -9.31
N TYR A 91 7.23 -4.37 -8.88
CA TYR A 91 7.10 -3.98 -7.47
C TYR A 91 6.82 -5.18 -6.58
N LEU A 92 5.84 -6.00 -6.95
CA LEU A 92 5.50 -7.18 -6.16
C LEU A 92 6.66 -8.16 -6.06
N ARG A 93 7.43 -8.30 -7.14
CA ARG A 93 8.62 -9.14 -7.16
C ARG A 93 9.74 -8.54 -6.29
N TYR A 94 9.95 -7.23 -6.41
CA TYR A 94 10.92 -6.50 -5.59
C TYR A 94 10.63 -6.64 -4.11
N MET A 95 9.35 -6.60 -3.73
CA MET A 95 8.93 -6.66 -2.33
C MET A 95 9.06 -8.04 -1.70
N LYS A 96 9.35 -9.09 -2.49
CA LYS A 96 9.59 -10.42 -1.91
C LYS A 96 10.84 -10.43 -1.06
N VAL A 97 11.90 -9.78 -1.54
CA VAL A 97 13.15 -9.61 -0.80
C VAL A 97 13.70 -8.23 -1.11
N TYR A 98 13.79 -7.36 -0.12
CA TYR A 98 14.35 -6.04 -0.32
C TYR A 98 15.06 -5.56 0.95
N ASP A 99 15.98 -4.60 0.78
CA ASP A 99 16.74 -4.03 1.89
C ASP A 99 16.05 -2.76 2.39
N LYS A 100 15.92 -2.67 3.71
CA LYS A 100 15.37 -1.50 4.37
C LYS A 100 16.25 -1.16 5.57
N ASP A 101 16.86 0.03 5.54
CA ASP A 101 17.69 0.53 6.63
C ASP A 101 18.77 -0.48 7.04
N GLY A 102 19.42 -1.11 6.07
CA GLY A 102 20.47 -2.09 6.29
C GLY A 102 20.00 -3.49 6.69
N THR A 103 18.69 -3.70 6.72
CA THR A 103 18.10 -5.00 7.06
C THR A 103 17.38 -5.56 5.84
N THR A 104 17.60 -6.84 5.55
CA THR A 104 16.88 -7.53 4.48
C THR A 104 15.49 -7.91 4.97
N VAL A 105 14.45 -7.45 4.24
CA VAL A 105 13.06 -7.76 4.54
C VAL A 105 12.55 -8.76 3.50
N THR A 106 11.85 -9.78 3.97
CA THR A 106 11.21 -10.78 3.11
C THR A 106 9.70 -10.73 3.27
N ASN A 107 8.97 -10.96 2.16
CA ASN A 107 7.52 -11.03 2.15
C ASN A 107 7.08 -12.29 1.44
N ASP A 108 6.03 -12.93 1.97
CA ASP A 108 5.47 -14.12 1.36
C ASP A 108 4.38 -13.75 0.32
N GLU A 109 3.75 -14.77 -0.25
CA GLU A 109 2.68 -14.59 -1.25
C GLU A 109 1.46 -13.87 -0.70
N ARG A 110 1.16 -14.04 0.58
CA ARG A 110 0.03 -13.36 1.24
C ARG A 110 0.30 -11.86 1.36
N ALA A 111 1.53 -11.50 1.68
CA ALA A 111 1.93 -10.09 1.72
C ALA A 111 1.86 -9.46 0.33
N ALA A 112 2.30 -10.19 -0.71
CA ALA A 112 2.20 -9.73 -2.09
C ALA A 112 0.74 -9.51 -2.50
N LYS A 113 -0.13 -10.44 -2.16
CA LYS A 113 -1.56 -10.32 -2.43
C LYS A 113 -2.17 -9.10 -1.73
N ARG A 114 -1.84 -8.89 -0.46
CA ARG A 114 -2.32 -7.73 0.29
C ARG A 114 -1.85 -6.43 -0.35
N LYS A 115 -0.57 -6.37 -0.76
CA LYS A 115 -0.02 -5.17 -1.40
C LYS A 115 -0.71 -4.88 -2.72
N LEU A 116 -1.03 -5.88 -3.51
CA LEU A 116 -1.79 -5.66 -4.75
C LEU A 116 -3.22 -5.23 -4.45
N CYS A 117 -3.87 -5.80 -3.45
CA CYS A 117 -5.20 -5.35 -3.04
C CYS A 117 -5.17 -3.89 -2.59
N SER A 118 -4.16 -3.49 -1.85
CA SER A 118 -3.97 -2.11 -1.41
C SER A 118 -3.82 -1.17 -2.62
N LEU A 119 -2.99 -1.56 -3.61
CA LEU A 119 -2.81 -0.76 -4.82
C LEU A 119 -4.08 -0.68 -5.66
N ARG A 120 -4.82 -1.79 -5.78
CA ARG A 120 -6.08 -1.79 -6.50
C ARG A 120 -7.11 -0.86 -5.87
N ARG A 121 -7.13 -0.81 -4.53
CA ARG A 121 -8.00 0.11 -3.82
C ARG A 121 -7.59 1.57 -4.09
N PHE A 122 -6.31 1.84 -4.02
CA PHE A 122 -5.73 3.16 -4.25
C PHE A 122 -6.02 3.66 -5.68
N TYR A 123 -5.59 2.90 -6.68
CA TYR A 123 -5.81 3.26 -8.08
C TYR A 123 -7.30 3.29 -8.44
N GLY A 124 -8.07 2.36 -7.90
CA GLY A 124 -9.50 2.29 -8.14
C GLY A 124 -10.25 3.51 -7.67
N TYR A 125 -9.82 4.11 -6.55
CA TYR A 125 -10.42 5.34 -6.06
C TYR A 125 -10.28 6.46 -7.09
N TYR A 126 -9.08 6.71 -7.58
CA TYR A 126 -8.83 7.80 -8.53
C TYR A 126 -9.43 7.52 -9.90
N TYR A 127 -9.41 6.29 -10.33
CA TYR A 127 -10.04 5.90 -11.59
C TYR A 127 -11.56 6.08 -11.52
N ARG A 128 -12.17 5.68 -10.43
CA ARG A 128 -13.61 5.79 -10.22
C ARG A 128 -14.08 7.25 -10.24
N TYR A 129 -13.29 8.16 -9.67
CA TYR A 129 -13.62 9.58 -9.65
C TYR A 129 -13.06 10.33 -10.86
N GLU A 130 -12.60 9.61 -11.86
CA GLU A 130 -12.13 10.18 -13.13
C GLU A 130 -10.97 11.15 -12.99
N LEU A 131 -10.17 10.99 -11.92
CA LEU A 131 -8.97 11.79 -11.69
C LEU A 131 -7.77 11.23 -12.44
N ILE A 132 -7.83 9.95 -12.83
CA ILE A 132 -6.90 9.31 -13.75
C ILE A 132 -7.70 8.58 -14.83
N SER A 133 -7.11 8.43 -16.01
CA SER A 133 -7.79 7.78 -17.14
C SER A 133 -7.38 6.35 -17.35
N ASN A 134 -6.34 5.88 -16.63
CA ASN A 134 -5.80 4.54 -16.75
C ASN A 134 -5.60 3.96 -15.35
N ASN A 135 -5.96 2.67 -15.19
CA ASN A 135 -5.78 1.96 -13.92
C ASN A 135 -4.82 0.78 -14.13
N PRO A 136 -3.51 0.99 -13.90
CA PRO A 136 -2.53 -0.06 -14.15
C PRO A 136 -2.67 -1.24 -13.18
N SER A 137 -3.22 -1.05 -12.00
CA SER A 137 -3.35 -2.12 -11.01
C SER A 137 -4.31 -3.23 -11.45
N MET A 138 -5.25 -2.91 -12.35
CA MET A 138 -6.19 -3.90 -12.89
C MET A 138 -5.59 -4.77 -13.98
N LYS A 139 -4.39 -4.44 -14.46
CA LYS A 139 -3.69 -5.18 -15.50
C LYS A 139 -2.74 -6.23 -14.93
N VAL A 140 -2.76 -6.43 -13.62
CA VAL A 140 -1.87 -7.35 -12.91
C VAL A 140 -2.70 -8.48 -12.33
N ASP A 141 -2.26 -9.72 -12.57
CA ASP A 141 -2.91 -10.88 -11.99
C ASP A 141 -2.66 -10.96 -10.50
N MET A 142 -3.70 -11.38 -9.76
CA MET A 142 -3.58 -11.55 -8.33
C MET A 142 -2.62 -12.72 -8.03
N PRO A 143 -1.62 -12.53 -7.15
CA PRO A 143 -0.74 -13.64 -6.76
C PRO A 143 -1.52 -14.80 -6.18
N LYS A 144 -1.14 -16.02 -6.55
CA LYS A 144 -1.73 -17.25 -6.00
C LYS A 144 -1.06 -17.57 -4.67
N ILE A 145 -1.87 -17.94 -3.68
CA ILE A 145 -1.35 -18.40 -2.39
C ILE A 145 -1.27 -19.91 -2.46
N HIS A 146 -0.06 -20.45 -2.30
CA HIS A 146 0.13 -21.89 -2.23
C HIS A 146 -0.18 -22.36 -0.82
N ASP A 147 -1.08 -23.33 -0.70
CA ASP A 147 -1.48 -23.88 0.58
C ASP A 147 -0.54 -25.02 0.95
N LYS A 148 0.23 -24.84 2.02
CA LYS A 148 1.13 -25.86 2.51
C LYS A 148 0.43 -27.14 2.98
N ALA A 149 -0.84 -27.02 3.33
CA ALA A 149 -1.61 -28.17 3.78
C ALA A 149 -1.80 -29.20 2.68
N ILE A 150 -1.78 -28.79 1.42
CA ILE A 150 -1.98 -29.69 0.28
C ILE A 150 -0.86 -30.70 0.19
N THR A 151 0.37 -30.30 0.48
CA THR A 151 1.52 -31.20 0.37
C THR A 151 1.50 -32.35 1.38
N ARG A 152 0.71 -32.24 2.43
CA ARG A 152 0.58 -33.31 3.42
C ARG A 152 -0.31 -34.44 2.95
N LEU A 153 -1.03 -34.25 1.90
CA LEU A 153 -1.98 -35.23 1.40
C LEU A 153 -1.35 -36.29 0.52
N ASP A 154 -0.10 -36.10 0.19
CA ASP A 154 0.64 -37.02 -0.63
C ASP A 154 1.16 -38.18 0.17
N VAL A 155 0.42 -38.68 0.92
CA VAL A 155 0.77 -39.84 1.74
C VAL A 155 0.48 -41.11 0.99
#